data_c3c8feee443c5a075b08aba126d8c084
#
_entry.id   c3c8feee443c5a075b08aba126d8c084
#
_cell.length_a   1.000
_cell.length_b   1.000
_cell.length_c   1.000
_cell.angle_alpha   90.00
_cell.angle_beta   90.00
_cell.angle_gamma   90.00
#
_symmetry.space_group_name_H-M   'P 1'
#
loop_
_entity.id
_entity.type
_entity.pdbx_description
1 polymer ?
#
loop_
_entity_poly.entity_id
_entity_poly.type
_entity_poly.pdbx_seq_one_letter_code
_entity_poly.pdbx_strand_id
1 'polypeptide(L)'
;MEKYDKVTDEQLIKDFRNGDREIMDHLMMKYKAMVRKKARAMYLFGGENEDLIQEGMIGLFKAVRDYDCGRDASFYTFADLCISRQMYTAVQASQRLKHTPLNTYEDRDPETQTLAELLTDKTGRNPEELFLDKERVAYLEKRIATELSELERQVLDLYITGMSYTQIAKVLRRSEKATENALTRAKQKIRGFLSKESKF
;
A
#
# COMPACT_ATOMS: atom_id res chain seq x y z
N MET A 1 7.27 -14.67 -24.28
CA MET A 1 6.27 -14.36 -23.23
C MET A 1 5.16 -15.42 -23.20
N GLU A 2 4.63 -15.89 -24.31
CA GLU A 2 3.56 -16.89 -24.37
C GLU A 2 3.88 -18.28 -23.77
N LYS A 3 5.17 -18.61 -23.62
CA LYS A 3 5.62 -19.93 -23.12
C LYS A 3 5.14 -20.25 -21.71
N TYR A 4 4.99 -19.25 -20.85
CA TYR A 4 4.67 -19.40 -19.42
C TYR A 4 3.21 -19.11 -19.06
N ASP A 5 2.41 -18.53 -19.96
CA ASP A 5 1.05 -18.07 -19.70
C ASP A 5 0.04 -19.19 -19.38
N LYS A 6 0.36 -20.43 -19.76
CA LYS A 6 -0.49 -21.61 -19.53
C LYS A 6 -0.08 -22.44 -18.30
N VAL A 7 0.98 -22.03 -17.61
CA VAL A 7 1.54 -22.76 -16.47
C VAL A 7 1.16 -22.03 -15.18
N THR A 8 0.86 -22.78 -14.11
CA THR A 8 0.55 -22.17 -12.81
C THR A 8 1.80 -21.54 -12.19
N ASP A 9 1.62 -20.49 -11.39
CA ASP A 9 2.74 -19.78 -10.76
C ASP A 9 3.55 -20.70 -9.83
N GLU A 10 2.88 -21.63 -9.18
CA GLU A 10 3.50 -22.63 -8.31
C GLU A 10 4.41 -23.59 -9.11
N GLN A 11 3.99 -23.97 -10.31
CA GLN A 11 4.82 -24.79 -11.19
C GLN A 11 6.00 -23.99 -11.74
N LEU A 12 5.77 -22.74 -12.16
CA LEU A 12 6.84 -21.85 -12.61
C LEU A 12 7.91 -21.67 -11.52
N ILE A 13 7.53 -21.53 -10.27
CA ILE A 13 8.50 -21.41 -9.16
C ILE A 13 9.31 -22.70 -8.96
N LYS A 14 8.71 -23.88 -9.16
CA LYS A 14 9.46 -25.14 -9.16
C LYS A 14 10.48 -25.19 -10.29
N ASP A 15 10.08 -24.80 -11.49
CA ASP A 15 10.93 -24.79 -12.66
C ASP A 15 12.07 -23.74 -12.53
N PHE A 16 11.78 -22.59 -11.93
CA PHE A 16 12.81 -21.60 -11.56
C PHE A 16 13.88 -22.20 -10.63
N ARG A 17 13.47 -22.99 -9.62
CA ARG A 17 14.42 -23.68 -8.71
C ARG A 17 15.23 -24.77 -9.41
N ASN A 18 14.71 -25.33 -10.50
CA ASN A 18 15.41 -26.28 -11.37
C ASN A 18 16.34 -25.60 -12.39
N GLY A 19 16.44 -24.27 -12.38
CA GLY A 19 17.45 -23.51 -13.13
C GLY A 19 16.94 -22.63 -14.28
N ASP A 20 15.62 -22.59 -14.54
CA ASP A 20 15.05 -21.68 -15.55
C ASP A 20 14.95 -20.26 -15.00
N ARG A 21 15.99 -19.45 -15.21
CA ARG A 21 16.11 -18.08 -14.68
C ARG A 21 15.17 -17.08 -15.35
N GLU A 22 14.70 -17.35 -16.56
CA GLU A 22 13.78 -16.45 -17.28
C GLU A 22 12.42 -16.34 -16.58
N ILE A 23 12.05 -17.34 -15.78
CA ILE A 23 10.81 -17.36 -15.01
C ILE A 23 10.76 -16.21 -13.99
N MET A 24 11.90 -15.82 -13.41
CA MET A 24 11.94 -14.68 -12.51
C MET A 24 11.44 -13.40 -13.20
N ASP A 25 11.97 -13.12 -14.39
CA ASP A 25 11.59 -11.94 -15.17
C ASP A 25 10.12 -11.99 -15.57
N HIS A 26 9.63 -13.18 -15.97
CA HIS A 26 8.22 -13.38 -16.29
C HIS A 26 7.30 -13.07 -15.10
N LEU A 27 7.58 -13.62 -13.91
CA LEU A 27 6.79 -13.37 -12.71
C LEU A 27 6.88 -11.90 -12.27
N MET A 28 8.06 -11.28 -12.35
CA MET A 28 8.23 -9.86 -12.04
C MET A 28 7.38 -8.99 -12.97
N MET A 29 7.32 -9.29 -14.26
CA MET A 29 6.47 -8.58 -15.23
C MET A 29 4.98 -8.83 -14.97
N LYS A 30 4.57 -10.08 -14.77
CA LYS A 30 3.18 -10.48 -14.49
C LYS A 30 2.59 -9.73 -13.30
N TYR A 31 3.34 -9.63 -12.20
CA TYR A 31 2.88 -9.03 -10.95
C TYR A 31 3.14 -7.52 -10.83
N LYS A 32 3.82 -6.90 -11.80
CA LYS A 32 4.14 -5.46 -11.79
C LYS A 32 2.90 -4.58 -11.66
N ALA A 33 1.78 -4.95 -12.29
CA ALA A 33 0.52 -4.20 -12.19
C ALA A 33 -0.05 -4.21 -10.77
N MET A 34 0.04 -5.37 -10.06
CA MET A 34 -0.38 -5.48 -8.66
C MET A 34 0.50 -4.62 -7.74
N VAL A 35 1.82 -4.64 -7.94
CA VAL A 35 2.76 -3.79 -7.19
C VAL A 35 2.41 -2.31 -7.37
N ARG A 36 2.22 -1.85 -8.60
CA ARG A 36 1.83 -0.46 -8.89
C ARG A 36 0.50 -0.07 -8.25
N LYS A 37 -0.49 -0.94 -8.29
CA LYS A 37 -1.80 -0.69 -7.65
C LYS A 37 -1.65 -0.49 -6.14
N LYS A 38 -0.83 -1.33 -5.48
CA LYS A 38 -0.56 -1.22 -4.05
C LYS A 38 0.25 0.04 -3.69
N ALA A 39 1.26 0.35 -4.48
CA ALA A 39 2.07 1.56 -4.27
C ALA A 39 1.21 2.83 -4.32
N ARG A 40 0.30 2.93 -5.31
CA ARG A 40 -0.65 4.06 -5.39
C ARG A 40 -1.55 4.18 -4.17
N ALA A 41 -2.04 3.05 -3.63
CA ALA A 41 -2.87 3.06 -2.43
C ALA A 41 -2.08 3.49 -1.18
N MET A 42 -0.79 3.14 -1.10
CA MET A 42 0.10 3.49 0.02
C MET A 42 0.74 4.88 -0.09
N TYR A 43 0.75 5.49 -1.26
CA TYR A 43 1.26 6.85 -1.47
C TYR A 43 0.58 7.88 -0.55
N LEU A 44 -0.71 7.71 -0.28
CA LEU A 44 -1.49 8.55 0.65
C LEU A 44 -0.89 8.64 2.06
N PHE A 45 0.00 7.75 2.42
CA PHE A 45 0.62 7.67 3.75
C PHE A 45 2.06 8.21 3.79
N GLY A 46 2.49 8.93 2.75
CA GLY A 46 3.73 9.71 2.75
C GLY A 46 4.97 9.00 2.23
N GLY A 47 4.81 7.95 1.41
CA GLY A 47 5.90 7.37 0.63
C GLY A 47 5.96 7.94 -0.78
N GLU A 48 7.14 8.11 -1.37
CA GLU A 48 7.26 8.42 -2.79
C GLU A 48 6.80 7.23 -3.63
N ASN A 49 6.00 7.48 -4.67
CA ASN A 49 5.35 6.40 -5.43
C ASN A 49 6.37 5.46 -6.09
N GLU A 50 7.48 6.00 -6.60
CA GLU A 50 8.53 5.22 -7.24
C GLU A 50 9.30 4.37 -6.24
N ASP A 51 9.64 4.91 -5.07
CA ASP A 51 10.29 4.16 -3.99
C ASP A 51 9.41 3.02 -3.50
N LEU A 52 8.11 3.27 -3.35
CA LEU A 52 7.15 2.22 -2.98
C LEU A 52 7.03 1.14 -4.05
N ILE A 53 7.10 1.49 -5.34
CA ILE A 53 7.13 0.50 -6.42
C ILE A 53 8.40 -0.35 -6.32
N GLN A 54 9.57 0.26 -6.09
CA GLN A 54 10.83 -0.47 -5.93
C GLN A 54 10.78 -1.40 -4.72
N GLU A 55 10.32 -0.91 -3.57
CA GLU A 55 10.14 -1.73 -2.38
C GLU A 55 9.16 -2.89 -2.60
N GLY A 56 8.08 -2.64 -3.31
CA GLY A 56 7.13 -3.68 -3.70
C GLY A 56 7.74 -4.73 -4.62
N MET A 57 8.59 -4.32 -5.57
CA MET A 57 9.32 -5.24 -6.44
C MET A 57 10.33 -6.08 -5.65
N ILE A 58 11.00 -5.50 -4.65
CA ILE A 58 11.86 -6.24 -3.71
C ILE A 58 11.02 -7.26 -2.92
N GLY A 59 9.84 -6.88 -2.46
CA GLY A 59 8.90 -7.77 -1.77
C GLY A 59 8.47 -8.94 -2.66
N LEU A 60 8.18 -8.69 -3.93
CA LEU A 60 7.84 -9.71 -4.93
C LEU A 60 9.02 -10.66 -5.20
N PHE A 61 10.23 -10.12 -5.39
CA PHE A 61 11.44 -10.92 -5.56
C PHE A 61 11.65 -11.89 -4.39
N LYS A 62 11.51 -11.39 -3.15
CA LYS A 62 11.57 -12.22 -1.94
C LYS A 62 10.48 -13.28 -1.94
N ALA A 63 9.27 -12.95 -2.39
CA ALA A 63 8.17 -13.91 -2.46
C ALA A 63 8.47 -15.06 -3.43
N VAL A 64 9.00 -14.79 -4.63
CA VAL A 64 9.38 -15.84 -5.59
C VAL A 64 10.46 -16.76 -5.00
N ARG A 65 11.45 -16.18 -4.33
CA ARG A 65 12.55 -16.95 -3.71
C ARG A 65 12.08 -17.83 -2.56
N ASP A 66 11.25 -17.27 -1.67
CA ASP A 66 10.97 -17.83 -0.35
C ASP A 66 9.63 -18.60 -0.29
N TYR A 67 8.85 -18.62 -1.39
CA TYR A 67 7.58 -19.32 -1.46
C TYR A 67 7.76 -20.83 -1.27
N ASP A 68 6.96 -21.43 -0.41
CA ASP A 68 6.95 -22.87 -0.17
C ASP A 68 5.71 -23.51 -0.83
N CYS A 69 5.94 -24.29 -1.90
CA CYS A 69 4.89 -24.99 -2.62
C CYS A 69 4.20 -26.11 -1.81
N GLY A 70 4.73 -26.46 -0.63
CA GLY A 70 4.15 -27.45 0.27
C GLY A 70 3.07 -26.88 1.21
N ARG A 71 2.81 -25.57 1.15
CA ARG A 71 1.79 -24.92 1.99
C ARG A 71 0.51 -24.66 1.20
N ASP A 72 -0.63 -24.66 1.90
CA ASP A 72 -1.97 -24.48 1.30
C ASP A 72 -2.26 -23.10 0.70
N ALA A 73 -1.37 -22.12 0.87
CA ALA A 73 -1.55 -20.78 0.32
C ALA A 73 -1.06 -20.70 -1.13
N SER A 74 -1.88 -20.14 -2.05
CA SER A 74 -1.45 -19.86 -3.41
C SER A 74 -0.30 -18.87 -3.45
N PHE A 75 0.54 -18.94 -4.51
CA PHE A 75 1.62 -17.98 -4.70
C PHE A 75 1.10 -16.54 -4.76
N TYR A 76 -0.04 -16.30 -5.42
CA TYR A 76 -0.69 -14.98 -5.45
C TYR A 76 -0.90 -14.40 -4.04
N THR A 77 -1.49 -15.19 -3.14
CA THR A 77 -1.77 -14.76 -1.76
C THR A 77 -0.48 -14.50 -0.98
N PHE A 78 0.53 -15.33 -1.16
CA PHE A 78 1.83 -15.17 -0.52
C PHE A 78 2.59 -13.94 -1.04
N ALA A 79 2.60 -13.73 -2.36
CA ALA A 79 3.21 -12.56 -2.99
C ALA A 79 2.52 -11.26 -2.55
N ASP A 80 1.17 -11.26 -2.51
CA ASP A 80 0.38 -10.14 -2.03
C ASP A 80 0.77 -9.70 -0.61
N LEU A 81 0.96 -10.67 0.28
CA LEU A 81 1.40 -10.45 1.66
C LEU A 81 2.84 -9.91 1.73
N CYS A 82 3.77 -10.51 0.98
CA CYS A 82 5.18 -10.12 0.97
C CYS A 82 5.37 -8.70 0.43
N ILE A 83 4.71 -8.37 -0.68
CA ILE A 83 4.72 -7.03 -1.28
C ILE A 83 4.22 -6.00 -0.29
N SER A 84 3.03 -6.23 0.30
CA SER A 84 2.42 -5.30 1.25
C SER A 84 3.28 -5.11 2.50
N ARG A 85 3.87 -6.17 3.03
CA ARG A 85 4.76 -6.10 4.20
C ARG A 85 6.01 -5.29 3.91
N GLN A 86 6.63 -5.51 2.74
CA GLN A 86 7.85 -4.79 2.35
C GLN A 86 7.57 -3.29 2.20
N MET A 87 6.52 -2.92 1.45
CA MET A 87 6.10 -1.53 1.29
C MET A 87 5.77 -0.88 2.63
N TYR A 88 4.99 -1.55 3.47
CA TYR A 88 4.62 -1.02 4.78
C TYR A 88 5.85 -0.76 5.66
N THR A 89 6.82 -1.67 5.65
CA THR A 89 8.07 -1.50 6.39
C THR A 89 8.85 -0.28 5.91
N ALA A 90 8.88 -0.03 4.60
CA ALA A 90 9.53 1.14 4.00
C ALA A 90 8.83 2.44 4.42
N VAL A 91 7.49 2.49 4.36
CA VAL A 91 6.71 3.65 4.83
C VAL A 91 6.99 3.94 6.31
N GLN A 92 6.99 2.92 7.17
CA GLN A 92 7.29 3.08 8.59
C GLN A 92 8.72 3.60 8.84
N ALA A 93 9.69 3.13 8.07
CA ALA A 93 11.07 3.60 8.15
C ALA A 93 11.17 5.09 7.74
N SER A 94 10.54 5.48 6.64
CA SER A 94 10.48 6.87 6.17
C SER A 94 9.82 7.80 7.20
N GLN A 95 8.70 7.38 7.81
CA GLN A 95 8.02 8.18 8.82
C GLN A 95 8.88 8.38 10.08
N ARG A 96 9.63 7.37 10.52
CA ARG A 96 10.56 7.50 11.66
C ARG A 96 11.68 8.50 11.39
N LEU A 97 12.22 8.54 10.18
CA LEU A 97 13.24 9.50 9.77
C LEU A 97 12.68 10.94 9.75
N LYS A 98 11.44 11.14 9.32
CA LYS A 98 10.76 12.45 9.33
C LYS A 98 10.44 12.96 10.74
N HIS A 99 10.32 12.07 11.74
CA HIS A 99 10.07 12.44 13.15
C HIS A 99 11.33 12.66 13.97
N THR A 100 12.52 12.47 13.43
CA THR A 100 13.76 12.90 14.08
C THR A 100 13.85 14.43 13.89
N PRO A 101 13.87 15.26 14.97
CA PRO A 101 13.94 16.71 14.81
C PRO A 101 15.31 17.07 14.29
N LEU A 102 15.49 17.11 12.98
CA LEU A 102 16.55 17.89 12.37
C LEU A 102 16.04 19.31 12.29
N ASN A 103 16.60 20.18 13.12
CA ASN A 103 16.61 21.63 12.93
C ASN A 103 17.26 21.94 11.58
N THR A 104 16.51 21.84 10.50
CA THR A 104 16.90 22.40 9.21
C THR A 104 15.63 22.72 8.45
N TYR A 105 15.37 24.01 8.36
CA TYR A 105 14.54 24.60 7.32
C TYR A 105 15.18 24.19 6.00
N GLU A 106 14.60 23.25 5.30
CA GLU A 106 14.87 23.04 3.90
C GLU A 106 13.53 23.00 3.13
N ASP A 107 13.49 23.87 2.14
CA ASP A 107 12.45 24.10 1.17
C ASP A 107 11.75 22.83 0.73
N ARG A 108 10.44 22.81 0.86
CA ARG A 108 9.60 21.86 0.13
C ARG A 108 9.71 22.24 -1.35
N ASP A 109 10.38 21.39 -2.10
CA ASP A 109 10.37 21.42 -3.55
C ASP A 109 8.91 21.41 -4.06
N PRO A 110 8.49 22.38 -4.87
CA PRO A 110 7.11 22.50 -5.33
C PRO A 110 6.67 21.40 -6.32
N GLU A 111 7.53 20.45 -6.66
CA GLU A 111 7.23 19.39 -7.64
C GLU A 111 6.68 18.09 -7.06
N THR A 112 6.35 18.02 -5.77
CA THR A 112 5.66 16.85 -5.24
C THR A 112 4.22 16.87 -5.72
N GLN A 113 3.93 16.17 -6.81
CA GLN A 113 2.57 15.99 -7.33
C GLN A 113 1.64 15.50 -6.21
N THR A 114 0.70 16.35 -5.83
CA THR A 114 -0.30 16.04 -4.81
C THR A 114 -1.33 15.05 -5.36
N LEU A 115 -1.98 14.30 -4.48
CA LEU A 115 -3.09 13.39 -4.83
C LEU A 115 -4.12 14.05 -5.75
N ALA A 116 -4.33 15.36 -5.58
CA ALA A 116 -5.21 16.15 -6.41
C ALA A 116 -4.74 16.24 -7.87
N GLU A 117 -3.44 16.23 -8.16
CA GLU A 117 -2.89 16.23 -9.53
C GLU A 117 -3.04 14.85 -10.20
N LEU A 118 -2.95 13.77 -9.43
CA LEU A 118 -3.21 12.41 -9.92
C LEU A 118 -4.69 12.17 -10.27
N LEU A 119 -5.61 12.91 -9.64
CA LEU A 119 -7.03 12.86 -9.93
C LEU A 119 -7.42 13.82 -11.07
N THR A 120 -6.58 14.80 -11.41
CA THR A 120 -6.89 15.88 -12.36
C THR A 120 -6.79 15.45 -13.82
N ASP A 121 -6.16 14.33 -14.13
CA ASP A 121 -5.72 14.09 -15.52
C ASP A 121 -6.76 13.45 -16.45
N LYS A 122 -8.05 13.39 -16.17
CA LYS A 122 -9.00 12.81 -17.18
C LYS A 122 -10.46 13.27 -17.18
N THR A 123 -10.91 14.25 -16.41
CA THR A 123 -12.37 14.47 -16.33
C THR A 123 -12.91 15.88 -16.54
N GLY A 124 -12.15 16.83 -17.05
CA GLY A 124 -12.70 18.16 -17.40
C GLY A 124 -13.47 18.86 -16.26
N ARG A 125 -13.12 18.60 -14.99
CA ARG A 125 -13.78 19.17 -13.81
C ARG A 125 -13.41 20.64 -13.63
N ASN A 126 -14.37 21.40 -13.10
CA ASN A 126 -14.20 22.83 -12.79
C ASN A 126 -13.05 23.04 -11.78
N PRO A 127 -12.14 24.02 -11.98
CA PRO A 127 -11.06 24.33 -11.04
C PRO A 127 -11.52 24.59 -9.59
N GLU A 128 -12.72 25.15 -9.39
CA GLU A 128 -13.31 25.36 -8.07
C GLU A 128 -13.63 24.04 -7.35
N GLU A 129 -14.16 23.04 -8.06
CA GLU A 129 -14.43 21.71 -7.51
C GLU A 129 -13.14 21.01 -7.10
N LEU A 130 -12.08 21.17 -7.89
CA LEU A 130 -10.75 20.62 -7.60
C LEU A 130 -10.12 21.25 -6.35
N PHE A 131 -10.32 22.56 -6.15
CA PHE A 131 -9.82 23.23 -4.96
C PHE A 131 -10.56 22.76 -3.69
N LEU A 132 -11.88 22.64 -3.76
CA LEU A 132 -12.71 22.11 -2.67
C LEU A 132 -12.37 20.66 -2.34
N ASP A 133 -12.10 19.84 -3.34
CA ASP A 133 -11.67 18.44 -3.12
C ASP A 133 -10.28 18.38 -2.46
N LYS A 134 -9.35 19.28 -2.79
CA LYS A 134 -8.04 19.39 -2.13
C LYS A 134 -8.17 19.76 -0.65
N GLU A 135 -9.01 20.74 -0.32
CA GLU A 135 -9.26 21.14 1.08
C GLU A 135 -9.90 20.00 1.89
N ARG A 136 -10.85 19.27 1.29
CA ARG A 136 -11.48 18.12 1.92
C ARG A 136 -10.50 17.00 2.21
N VAL A 137 -9.63 16.68 1.25
CA VAL A 137 -8.58 15.66 1.44
C VAL A 137 -7.63 16.07 2.56
N ALA A 138 -7.12 17.30 2.56
CA ALA A 138 -6.23 17.80 3.59
C ALA A 138 -6.88 17.81 5.00
N TYR A 139 -8.17 18.16 5.05
CA TYR A 139 -8.95 18.09 6.30
C TYR A 139 -9.05 16.64 6.80
N LEU A 140 -9.40 15.68 5.93
CA LEU A 140 -9.50 14.27 6.31
C LEU A 140 -8.16 13.69 6.75
N GLU A 141 -7.07 14.00 6.04
CA GLU A 141 -5.73 13.58 6.43
C GLU A 141 -5.33 14.08 7.82
N LYS A 142 -5.60 15.36 8.10
CA LYS A 142 -5.35 15.96 9.41
C LYS A 142 -6.18 15.27 10.52
N ARG A 143 -7.45 14.97 10.24
CA ARG A 143 -8.34 14.27 11.20
C ARG A 143 -7.88 12.83 11.44
N ILE A 144 -7.50 12.12 10.39
CA ILE A 144 -6.95 10.76 10.47
C ILE A 144 -5.68 10.77 11.34
N ALA A 145 -4.77 11.72 11.10
CA ALA A 145 -3.53 11.84 11.86
C ALA A 145 -3.73 12.15 13.34
N THR A 146 -4.75 12.96 13.69
CA THR A 146 -4.97 13.44 15.07
C THR A 146 -5.92 12.57 15.87
N GLU A 147 -6.94 11.95 15.26
CA GLU A 147 -8.02 11.27 15.97
C GLU A 147 -7.94 9.74 15.94
N LEU A 148 -7.22 9.16 14.98
CA LEU A 148 -6.98 7.73 15.00
C LEU A 148 -5.79 7.41 15.91
N SER A 149 -5.94 6.34 16.72
CA SER A 149 -4.80 5.77 17.44
C SER A 149 -3.80 5.15 16.45
N GLU A 150 -2.56 4.99 16.89
CA GLU A 150 -1.49 4.40 16.07
C GLU A 150 -1.91 3.05 15.47
N LEU A 151 -2.54 2.16 16.26
CA LEU A 151 -3.02 0.88 15.76
C LEU A 151 -4.16 1.03 14.75
N GLU A 152 -5.11 1.94 14.99
CA GLU A 152 -6.23 2.20 14.08
C GLU A 152 -5.73 2.73 12.74
N ARG A 153 -4.72 3.59 12.75
CA ARG A 153 -4.07 4.12 11.54
C ARG A 153 -3.36 3.01 10.78
N GLN A 154 -2.48 2.25 11.44
CA GLN A 154 -1.76 1.14 10.82
C GLN A 154 -2.70 0.09 10.19
N VAL A 155 -3.79 -0.24 10.87
CA VAL A 155 -4.79 -1.17 10.36
C VAL A 155 -5.53 -0.58 9.17
N LEU A 156 -5.88 0.71 9.21
CA LEU A 156 -6.54 1.40 8.10
C LEU A 156 -5.65 1.44 6.86
N ASP A 157 -4.37 1.79 7.03
CA ASP A 157 -3.37 1.87 5.96
C ASP A 157 -3.28 0.55 5.20
N LEU A 158 -3.16 -0.55 5.92
CA LEU A 158 -3.09 -1.88 5.32
C LEU A 158 -4.44 -2.33 4.73
N TYR A 159 -5.55 -1.93 5.33
CA TYR A 159 -6.88 -2.25 4.80
C TYR A 159 -7.14 -1.58 3.44
N ILE A 160 -6.73 -0.34 3.26
CA ILE A 160 -6.88 0.40 2.00
C ILE A 160 -6.08 -0.26 0.86
N THR A 161 -4.97 -0.94 1.16
CA THR A 161 -4.22 -1.73 0.17
C THR A 161 -4.94 -3.01 -0.27
N GLY A 162 -6.13 -3.29 0.28
CA GLY A 162 -6.93 -4.47 -0.05
C GLY A 162 -6.64 -5.69 0.81
N MET A 163 -5.88 -5.55 1.90
CA MET A 163 -5.62 -6.65 2.83
C MET A 163 -6.84 -6.95 3.70
N SER A 164 -7.09 -8.24 3.93
CA SER A 164 -8.07 -8.69 4.92
C SER A 164 -7.56 -8.45 6.35
N TYR A 165 -8.47 -8.35 7.32
CA TYR A 165 -8.08 -8.19 8.73
C TYR A 165 -7.19 -9.33 9.25
N THR A 166 -7.35 -10.54 8.73
CA THR A 166 -6.50 -11.70 9.05
C THR A 166 -5.07 -11.55 8.53
N GLN A 167 -4.91 -11.01 7.33
CA GLN A 167 -3.60 -10.68 6.76
C GLN A 167 -2.94 -9.53 7.52
N ILE A 168 -3.70 -8.48 7.83
CA ILE A 168 -3.25 -7.32 8.62
C ILE A 168 -2.76 -7.76 10.00
N ALA A 169 -3.49 -8.66 10.68
CA ALA A 169 -3.10 -9.20 11.97
C ALA A 169 -1.72 -9.88 11.91
N LYS A 170 -1.46 -10.66 10.85
CA LYS A 170 -0.15 -11.31 10.61
C LYS A 170 0.96 -10.28 10.35
N VAL A 171 0.69 -9.23 9.56
CA VAL A 171 1.66 -8.16 9.27
C VAL A 171 2.03 -7.40 10.54
N LEU A 172 1.03 -6.98 11.32
CA LEU A 172 1.21 -6.19 12.52
C LEU A 172 1.59 -7.02 13.76
N ARG A 173 1.64 -8.35 13.63
CA ARG A 173 1.88 -9.30 14.74
C ARG A 173 0.90 -9.06 15.91
N ARG A 174 -0.38 -8.90 15.58
CA ARG A 174 -1.48 -8.70 16.52
C ARG A 174 -2.50 -9.82 16.39
N SER A 175 -3.39 -9.95 17.38
CA SER A 175 -4.51 -10.89 17.26
C SER A 175 -5.53 -10.39 16.23
N GLU A 176 -6.21 -11.32 15.55
CA GLU A 176 -7.25 -11.00 14.56
C GLU A 176 -8.36 -10.16 15.18
N LYS A 177 -8.79 -10.51 16.41
CA LYS A 177 -9.82 -9.77 17.14
C LYS A 177 -9.41 -8.33 17.46
N ALA A 178 -8.15 -8.09 17.84
CA ALA A 178 -7.65 -6.74 18.08
C ALA A 178 -7.62 -5.90 16.80
N THR A 179 -7.23 -6.52 15.69
CA THR A 179 -7.17 -5.91 14.36
C THR A 179 -8.57 -5.58 13.83
N GLU A 180 -9.53 -6.49 13.96
CA GLU A 180 -10.92 -6.29 13.58
C GLU A 180 -11.57 -5.14 14.38
N ASN A 181 -11.37 -5.13 15.69
CA ASN A 181 -11.86 -4.06 16.56
C ASN A 181 -11.25 -2.69 16.22
N ALA A 182 -9.94 -2.65 15.92
CA ALA A 182 -9.26 -1.43 15.51
C ALA A 182 -9.81 -0.92 14.17
N LEU A 183 -10.00 -1.81 13.18
CA LEU A 183 -10.59 -1.47 11.89
C LEU A 183 -12.01 -0.93 12.02
N THR A 184 -12.82 -1.55 12.86
CA THR A 184 -14.21 -1.14 13.12
C THR A 184 -14.24 0.27 13.73
N ARG A 185 -13.39 0.55 14.72
CA ARG A 185 -13.28 1.89 15.33
C ARG A 185 -12.78 2.93 14.33
N ALA A 186 -11.76 2.61 13.54
CA ALA A 186 -11.26 3.50 12.48
C ALA A 186 -12.37 3.87 11.49
N LYS A 187 -13.12 2.88 11.00
CA LYS A 187 -14.25 3.09 10.08
C LYS A 187 -15.35 3.97 10.71
N GLN A 188 -15.67 3.77 11.98
CA GLN A 188 -16.68 4.59 12.70
C GLN A 188 -16.23 6.05 12.80
N LYS A 189 -14.97 6.31 13.17
CA LYS A 189 -14.42 7.65 13.25
C LYS A 189 -14.45 8.35 11.89
N ILE A 190 -14.00 7.67 10.82
CA ILE A 190 -14.02 8.23 9.48
C ILE A 190 -15.44 8.56 9.01
N ARG A 191 -16.41 7.69 9.25
CA ARG A 191 -17.82 7.99 8.96
C ARG A 191 -18.31 9.22 9.72
N GLY A 192 -17.89 9.36 10.98
CA GLY A 192 -18.20 10.56 11.79
C GLY A 192 -17.57 11.84 11.22
N PHE A 193 -16.40 11.77 10.59
CA PHE A 193 -15.80 12.92 9.93
C PHE A 193 -16.58 13.31 8.67
N LEU A 194 -16.88 12.33 7.82
CA LEU A 194 -17.63 12.53 6.57
C LEU A 194 -19.06 13.03 6.81
N SER A 195 -19.73 12.55 7.87
CA SER A 195 -21.10 12.99 8.17
C SER A 195 -21.20 14.42 8.73
N LYS A 196 -20.11 14.94 9.29
CA LYS A 196 -20.03 16.34 9.76
C LYS A 196 -19.77 17.30 8.61
N GLU A 197 -19.07 16.86 7.57
CA GLU A 197 -18.85 17.66 6.34
C GLU A 197 -20.12 17.82 5.49
N SER A 198 -21.00 16.82 5.48
CA SER A 198 -22.26 16.88 4.71
C SER A 198 -23.28 17.90 5.26
N LYS A 199 -22.94 18.65 6.32
CA LYS A 199 -23.80 19.66 6.96
C LYS A 199 -23.32 21.11 6.71
N PHE A 200 -22.27 21.30 5.93
CA PHE A 200 -21.78 22.56 5.40
C PHE A 200 -21.83 22.55 3.88
#